data_643f1c5aa9686c7597bed1a18038e047
#
_entry.id   643f1c5aa9686c7597bed1a18038e047
#
_cell.length_a   1.000
_cell.length_b   1.000
_cell.length_c   1.000
_cell.angle_alpha   90.00
_cell.angle_beta   90.00
_cell.angle_gamma   90.00
#
_symmetry.space_group_name_H-M   'P 1'
#
loop_
_entity.id
_entity.type
_entity.pdbx_description
1 polymer ?
#
loop_
_entity_poly.entity_id
_entity_poly.type
_entity_poly.pdbx_seq_one_letter_code
_entity_poly.pdbx_strand_id
1 'polypeptide(L)'
;MLGRVRGEVRAVDGVSLSVRRGETLGLVGESGCGKSTLARMAVRLLPPTGGEILFDGESVLPGVSGRNDTWYSRRLQMIFQDPFSSLNPRLRIGTSIAEPLMAIGAPSAERQERVGEILRRVGLQPGHAGRYPHEFSGGQRQRVAIARALVTRPELVVCDEAVSALDASVQAQVLNLLKEVQADFGLTYFFISHDLSVVGYMSDRVAVMYLGRIVEQADRNTLFGSAAHPYTKALLAAAPVHDPAKRHIRAFLPGELPSPFSPPAGCAFHPRCPQAMPRCREEAPELREIAPDHLARCHLYG
;
A
#
# COMPACT_ATOMS: atom_id res chain seq x y z
N MET A 1 0.49 -36.32 12.20
CA MET A 1 -0.12 -35.52 13.28
C MET A 1 -1.07 -34.54 12.65
N LEU A 2 -2.39 -34.72 12.81
CA LEU A 2 -3.41 -33.77 12.37
C LEU A 2 -3.36 -32.56 13.31
N GLY A 3 -2.81 -31.44 12.83
CA GLY A 3 -2.77 -30.19 13.59
C GLY A 3 -4.19 -29.70 13.83
N ARG A 4 -4.60 -29.56 15.10
CA ARG A 4 -5.83 -28.84 15.46
C ARG A 4 -5.71 -27.39 14.99
N VAL A 5 -6.63 -26.94 14.14
CA VAL A 5 -6.80 -25.50 13.80
C VAL A 5 -7.08 -24.76 15.11
N ARG A 6 -6.16 -23.90 15.55
CA ARG A 6 -6.25 -23.17 16.83
C ARG A 6 -7.00 -21.84 16.73
N GLY A 7 -7.40 -21.44 15.52
CA GLY A 7 -8.12 -20.20 15.25
C GLY A 7 -7.94 -19.78 13.79
N GLU A 8 -8.81 -18.90 13.32
CA GLU A 8 -8.77 -18.29 12.00
C GLU A 8 -8.47 -16.79 12.16
N VAL A 9 -7.49 -16.28 11.41
CA VAL A 9 -7.19 -14.84 11.34
C VAL A 9 -7.78 -14.28 10.08
N ARG A 10 -8.71 -13.33 10.22
CA ARG A 10 -9.27 -12.57 9.10
C ARG A 10 -8.43 -11.32 8.87
N ALA A 11 -7.31 -11.49 8.18
CA ALA A 11 -6.39 -10.40 7.89
C ALA A 11 -7.04 -9.29 7.04
N VAL A 12 -7.98 -9.66 6.15
CA VAL A 12 -8.83 -8.75 5.38
C VAL A 12 -10.26 -9.26 5.51
N ASP A 13 -11.16 -8.42 6.01
CA ASP A 13 -12.53 -8.81 6.37
C ASP A 13 -13.54 -7.80 5.81
N GLY A 14 -14.13 -8.13 4.66
CA GLY A 14 -15.17 -7.32 4.01
C GLY A 14 -14.65 -5.93 3.58
N VAL A 15 -13.50 -5.90 2.89
CA VAL A 15 -12.94 -4.69 2.31
C VAL A 15 -13.45 -4.53 0.87
N SER A 16 -14.05 -3.37 0.58
CA SER A 16 -14.36 -2.93 -0.78
C SER A 16 -13.66 -1.61 -1.04
N LEU A 17 -12.79 -1.57 -2.06
CA LEU A 17 -12.02 -0.39 -2.46
C LEU A 17 -12.00 -0.27 -3.98
N SER A 18 -11.94 0.96 -4.47
CA SER A 18 -11.71 1.24 -5.88
C SER A 18 -10.55 2.22 -6.04
N VAL A 19 -9.70 1.95 -7.03
CA VAL A 19 -8.60 2.84 -7.43
C VAL A 19 -8.89 3.33 -8.83
N ARG A 20 -8.94 4.64 -9.02
CA ARG A 20 -9.20 5.27 -10.32
C ARG A 20 -7.91 5.32 -11.14
N ARG A 21 -8.01 5.30 -12.46
CA ARG A 21 -6.83 5.44 -13.32
C ARG A 21 -6.12 6.78 -13.07
N GLY A 22 -4.80 6.73 -12.94
CA GLY A 22 -3.95 7.90 -12.72
C GLY A 22 -3.97 8.46 -11.30
N GLU A 23 -4.85 7.94 -10.39
CA GLU A 23 -4.85 8.41 -9.01
C GLU A 23 -3.84 7.65 -8.13
N THR A 24 -3.52 8.24 -7.00
CA THR A 24 -2.89 7.56 -5.86
C THR A 24 -3.93 7.37 -4.76
N LEU A 25 -4.34 6.11 -4.54
CA LEU A 25 -5.11 5.73 -3.34
C LEU A 25 -4.14 5.36 -2.22
N GLY A 26 -4.13 6.14 -1.14
CA GLY A 26 -3.39 5.84 0.07
C GLY A 26 -4.13 4.85 0.98
N LEU A 27 -3.41 3.91 1.59
CA LEU A 27 -3.93 3.05 2.64
C LEU A 27 -3.09 3.19 3.90
N VAL A 28 -3.72 3.59 5.00
CA VAL A 28 -3.07 3.78 6.31
C VAL A 28 -3.71 2.90 7.37
N GLY A 29 -2.98 2.64 8.44
CA GLY A 29 -3.44 1.93 9.63
C GLY A 29 -2.27 1.38 10.43
N GLU A 30 -2.52 0.95 11.66
CA GLU A 30 -1.50 0.35 12.53
C GLU A 30 -0.86 -0.89 11.92
N SER A 31 0.37 -1.24 12.38
CA SER A 31 1.05 -2.46 11.95
C SER A 31 0.19 -3.69 12.26
N GLY A 32 0.15 -4.66 11.34
CA GLY A 32 -0.63 -5.88 11.51
C GLY A 32 -2.13 -5.78 11.21
N CYS A 33 -2.66 -4.60 10.80
CA CYS A 33 -4.10 -4.46 10.51
C CYS A 33 -4.55 -5.06 9.16
N GLY A 34 -3.65 -5.66 8.35
CA GLY A 34 -3.98 -6.36 7.10
C GLY A 34 -3.57 -5.66 5.80
N LYS A 35 -2.92 -4.49 5.84
CA LYS A 35 -2.53 -3.70 4.66
C LYS A 35 -1.70 -4.46 3.63
N SER A 36 -0.59 -5.08 4.07
CA SER A 36 0.28 -5.86 3.18
C SER A 36 -0.38 -7.12 2.64
N THR A 37 -1.34 -7.70 3.37
CA THR A 37 -2.16 -8.81 2.87
C THR A 37 -3.05 -8.35 1.72
N LEU A 38 -3.73 -7.21 1.89
CA LEU A 38 -4.55 -6.60 0.85
C LEU A 38 -3.71 -6.22 -0.37
N ALA A 39 -2.51 -5.63 -0.15
CA ALA A 39 -1.54 -5.33 -1.21
C ALA A 39 -1.20 -6.54 -2.07
N ARG A 40 -0.85 -7.66 -1.42
CA ARG A 40 -0.46 -8.90 -2.10
C ARG A 40 -1.63 -9.55 -2.85
N MET A 41 -2.85 -9.42 -2.32
CA MET A 41 -4.05 -9.87 -3.04
C MET A 41 -4.30 -9.02 -4.29
N ALA A 42 -4.13 -7.69 -4.20
CA ALA A 42 -4.33 -6.79 -5.33
C ALA A 42 -3.43 -7.10 -6.54
N VAL A 43 -2.22 -7.63 -6.30
CA VAL A 43 -1.27 -8.04 -7.37
C VAL A 43 -1.21 -9.56 -7.57
N ARG A 44 -2.20 -10.33 -7.08
CA ARG A 44 -2.31 -11.80 -7.25
C ARG A 44 -1.20 -12.62 -6.58
N LEU A 45 -0.47 -12.06 -5.62
CA LEU A 45 0.53 -12.82 -4.84
C LEU A 45 -0.13 -13.70 -3.76
N LEU A 46 -1.34 -13.33 -3.34
CA LEU A 46 -2.19 -14.13 -2.44
C LEU A 46 -3.60 -14.22 -3.03
N PRO A 47 -4.22 -15.40 -3.09
CA PRO A 47 -5.61 -15.51 -3.45
C PRO A 47 -6.50 -15.04 -2.29
N PRO A 48 -7.59 -14.30 -2.54
CA PRO A 48 -8.59 -14.01 -1.52
C PRO A 48 -9.36 -15.29 -1.17
N THR A 49 -9.86 -15.39 0.07
CA THR A 49 -10.71 -16.51 0.51
C THR A 49 -12.15 -16.35 -0.01
N GLY A 50 -12.55 -15.13 -0.34
CA GLY A 50 -13.87 -14.81 -0.91
C GLY A 50 -13.89 -13.37 -1.44
N GLY A 51 -14.96 -13.04 -2.16
CA GLY A 51 -15.06 -11.77 -2.87
C GLY A 51 -14.40 -11.81 -4.24
N GLU A 52 -14.19 -10.64 -4.83
CA GLU A 52 -13.62 -10.49 -6.16
C GLU A 52 -12.60 -9.35 -6.19
N ILE A 53 -11.65 -9.43 -7.12
CA ILE A 53 -10.73 -8.37 -7.44
C ILE A 53 -10.81 -8.16 -8.94
N LEU A 54 -11.13 -6.92 -9.33
CA LEU A 54 -11.29 -6.53 -10.73
C LEU A 54 -10.19 -5.57 -11.14
N PHE A 55 -9.63 -5.79 -12.32
CA PHE A 55 -8.76 -4.86 -13.01
C PHE A 55 -9.36 -4.55 -14.38
N ASP A 56 -9.75 -3.29 -14.62
CA ASP A 56 -10.50 -2.85 -15.80
C ASP A 56 -11.81 -3.65 -16.04
N GLY A 57 -12.51 -3.99 -14.94
CA GLY A 57 -13.76 -4.76 -15.01
C GLY A 57 -13.56 -6.26 -15.21
N GLU A 58 -12.33 -6.74 -15.42
CA GLU A 58 -12.03 -8.16 -15.54
C GLU A 58 -11.48 -8.73 -14.22
N SER A 59 -11.97 -9.92 -13.83
CA SER A 59 -11.47 -10.60 -12.62
C SER A 59 -9.99 -10.92 -12.74
N VAL A 60 -9.21 -10.58 -11.72
CA VAL A 60 -7.78 -10.95 -11.66
C VAL A 60 -7.57 -12.37 -11.08
N LEU A 61 -8.63 -13.05 -10.65
CA LEU A 61 -8.51 -14.37 -10.02
C LEU A 61 -8.12 -15.43 -11.07
N PRO A 62 -7.21 -16.38 -10.73
CA PRO A 62 -6.81 -17.44 -11.63
C PRO A 62 -8.01 -18.28 -12.09
N GLY A 63 -8.09 -18.57 -13.39
CA GLY A 63 -9.13 -19.41 -13.98
C GLY A 63 -10.51 -18.75 -14.15
N VAL A 64 -10.69 -17.50 -13.72
CA VAL A 64 -11.96 -16.77 -13.86
C VAL A 64 -11.98 -15.89 -15.09
N SER A 65 -10.86 -15.21 -15.39
CA SER A 65 -10.72 -14.41 -16.63
C SER A 65 -10.06 -15.21 -17.74
N GLY A 66 -10.34 -14.86 -19.00
CA GLY A 66 -9.66 -15.40 -20.17
C GLY A 66 -8.20 -14.93 -20.34
N ARG A 67 -7.67 -14.15 -19.41
CA ARG A 67 -6.31 -13.58 -19.45
C ARG A 67 -5.31 -14.52 -18.78
N ASN A 68 -4.10 -14.56 -19.33
CA ASN A 68 -2.99 -15.34 -18.76
C ASN A 68 -2.21 -14.52 -17.72
N ASP A 69 -1.36 -15.20 -16.94
CA ASP A 69 -0.54 -14.57 -15.90
C ASP A 69 0.41 -13.50 -16.45
N THR A 70 0.91 -13.68 -17.66
CA THR A 70 1.79 -12.72 -18.35
C THR A 70 1.09 -11.37 -18.57
N TRP A 71 -0.21 -11.39 -18.91
CA TRP A 71 -1.00 -10.17 -19.12
C TRP A 71 -1.09 -9.35 -17.84
N TYR A 72 -1.35 -10.01 -16.70
CA TYR A 72 -1.42 -9.35 -15.40
C TYR A 72 -0.04 -8.90 -14.91
N SER A 73 0.98 -9.76 -15.01
CA SER A 73 2.36 -9.46 -14.60
C SER A 73 2.96 -8.27 -15.35
N ARG A 74 2.49 -7.99 -16.55
CA ARG A 74 2.91 -6.81 -17.30
C ARG A 74 2.28 -5.53 -16.76
N ARG A 75 1.03 -5.58 -16.26
CA ARG A 75 0.22 -4.42 -15.89
C ARG A 75 0.20 -4.11 -14.41
N LEU A 76 0.31 -5.15 -13.59
CA LEU A 76 0.25 -5.05 -12.13
C LEU A 76 1.64 -5.32 -11.56
N GLN A 77 2.23 -4.36 -10.89
CA GLN A 77 3.55 -4.50 -10.29
C GLN A 77 3.53 -4.08 -8.82
N MET A 78 4.54 -4.52 -8.05
CA MET A 78 4.65 -4.21 -6.64
C MET A 78 6.06 -3.75 -6.29
N ILE A 79 6.12 -2.69 -5.49
CA ILE A 79 7.34 -2.25 -4.80
C ILE A 79 7.22 -2.71 -3.35
N PHE A 80 8.14 -3.58 -2.91
CA PHE A 80 8.11 -4.18 -1.58
C PHE A 80 8.75 -3.27 -0.53
N GLN A 81 8.39 -3.49 0.72
CA GLN A 81 8.84 -2.75 1.89
C GLN A 81 10.37 -2.75 2.06
N ASP A 82 11.02 -3.90 1.87
CA ASP A 82 12.47 -4.05 2.06
C ASP A 82 13.18 -4.27 0.72
N PRO A 83 13.94 -3.25 0.24
CA PRO A 83 14.71 -3.40 -1.00
C PRO A 83 15.84 -4.43 -0.89
N PHE A 84 16.34 -4.73 0.32
CA PHE A 84 17.40 -5.72 0.52
C PHE A 84 16.90 -7.14 0.27
N SER A 85 15.76 -7.50 0.83
CA SER A 85 15.17 -8.83 0.65
C SER A 85 14.52 -9.00 -0.73
N SER A 86 14.15 -7.89 -1.39
CA SER A 86 13.51 -7.93 -2.71
C SER A 86 14.49 -8.13 -3.88
N LEU A 87 15.78 -7.89 -3.68
CA LEU A 87 16.83 -8.05 -4.70
C LEU A 87 17.68 -9.28 -4.38
N ASN A 88 17.87 -10.17 -5.38
CA ASN A 88 18.79 -11.28 -5.21
C ASN A 88 20.24 -10.75 -5.18
N PRO A 89 21.01 -10.92 -4.07
CA PRO A 89 22.34 -10.36 -3.92
C PRO A 89 23.37 -10.97 -4.87
N ARG A 90 23.06 -12.11 -5.49
CA ARG A 90 23.95 -12.83 -6.42
C ARG A 90 23.74 -12.40 -7.87
N LEU A 91 22.69 -11.63 -8.17
CA LEU A 91 22.41 -11.15 -9.52
C LEU A 91 22.89 -9.71 -9.70
N ARG A 92 23.33 -9.39 -10.90
CA ARG A 92 23.63 -8.01 -11.28
C ARG A 92 22.34 -7.20 -11.38
N ILE A 93 22.43 -5.91 -11.11
CA ILE A 93 21.29 -4.97 -11.11
C ILE A 93 20.52 -5.03 -12.45
N GLY A 94 21.23 -5.01 -13.56
CA GLY A 94 20.60 -5.10 -14.88
C GLY A 94 19.80 -6.39 -15.08
N THR A 95 20.27 -7.51 -14.55
CA THR A 95 19.55 -8.79 -14.59
C THR A 95 18.30 -8.72 -13.74
N SER A 96 18.41 -8.21 -12.49
CA SER A 96 17.26 -8.10 -11.58
C SER A 96 16.18 -7.16 -12.14
N ILE A 97 16.55 -6.05 -12.76
CA ILE A 97 15.60 -5.15 -13.42
C ILE A 97 14.95 -5.82 -14.65
N ALA A 98 15.71 -6.65 -15.38
CA ALA A 98 15.21 -7.33 -16.58
C ALA A 98 14.30 -8.53 -16.29
N GLU A 99 14.27 -9.07 -15.04
CA GLU A 99 13.46 -10.25 -14.69
C GLU A 99 11.98 -10.15 -15.11
N PRO A 100 11.25 -9.04 -14.84
CA PRO A 100 9.86 -8.93 -15.29
C PRO A 100 9.71 -8.94 -16.81
N LEU A 101 10.67 -8.36 -17.55
CA LEU A 101 10.69 -8.41 -19.02
C LEU A 101 10.97 -9.81 -19.54
N MET A 102 11.81 -10.59 -18.85
CA MET A 102 12.05 -11.99 -19.19
C MET A 102 10.79 -12.83 -19.00
N ALA A 103 10.07 -12.61 -17.89
CA ALA A 103 8.83 -13.31 -17.59
C ALA A 103 7.74 -13.08 -18.64
N ILE A 104 7.71 -11.91 -19.28
CA ILE A 104 6.77 -11.60 -20.38
C ILE A 104 7.32 -11.93 -21.77
N GLY A 105 8.49 -12.59 -21.87
CA GLY A 105 9.07 -13.04 -23.13
C GLY A 105 9.72 -11.95 -24.00
N ALA A 106 10.08 -10.79 -23.44
CA ALA A 106 10.70 -9.70 -24.19
C ALA A 106 12.08 -10.11 -24.77
N PRO A 107 12.40 -9.75 -26.03
CA PRO A 107 13.69 -10.03 -26.65
C PRO A 107 14.87 -9.41 -25.91
N SER A 108 16.06 -10.02 -26.02
CA SER A 108 17.27 -9.57 -25.29
C SER A 108 17.66 -8.12 -25.58
N ALA A 109 17.57 -7.70 -26.85
CA ALA A 109 17.89 -6.33 -27.24
C ALA A 109 16.92 -5.31 -26.59
N GLU A 110 15.62 -5.60 -26.62
CA GLU A 110 14.59 -4.78 -25.97
C GLU A 110 14.81 -4.69 -24.46
N ARG A 111 15.17 -5.80 -23.81
CA ARG A 111 15.46 -5.81 -22.36
C ARG A 111 16.63 -4.89 -22.02
N GLN A 112 17.73 -4.94 -22.79
CA GLN A 112 18.89 -4.08 -22.55
C GLN A 112 18.57 -2.60 -22.71
N GLU A 113 17.83 -2.25 -23.76
CA GLU A 113 17.38 -0.88 -24.02
C GLU A 113 16.50 -0.34 -22.87
N ARG A 114 15.46 -1.09 -22.51
CA ARG A 114 14.53 -0.71 -21.43
C ARG A 114 15.20 -0.62 -20.07
N VAL A 115 16.14 -1.51 -19.75
CA VAL A 115 16.93 -1.44 -18.52
C VAL A 115 17.78 -0.16 -18.51
N GLY A 116 18.41 0.20 -19.60
CA GLY A 116 19.19 1.44 -19.71
C GLY A 116 18.31 2.69 -19.59
N GLU A 117 17.12 2.67 -20.18
CA GLU A 117 16.13 3.77 -20.08
C GLU A 117 15.64 3.95 -18.65
N ILE A 118 15.16 2.86 -18.02
CA ILE A 118 14.59 2.97 -16.68
C ILE A 118 15.62 3.32 -15.61
N LEU A 119 16.88 2.89 -15.75
CA LEU A 119 17.95 3.31 -14.85
C LEU A 119 18.14 4.83 -14.89
N ARG A 120 18.16 5.46 -16.08
CA ARG A 120 18.21 6.92 -16.17
C ARG A 120 17.02 7.59 -15.52
N ARG A 121 15.82 7.06 -15.72
CA ARG A 121 14.58 7.60 -15.14
C ARG A 121 14.57 7.59 -13.61
N VAL A 122 15.15 6.56 -12.99
CA VAL A 122 15.26 6.51 -11.52
C VAL A 122 16.51 7.24 -10.98
N GLY A 123 17.22 7.99 -11.84
CA GLY A 123 18.42 8.76 -11.43
C GLY A 123 19.67 7.91 -11.22
N LEU A 124 19.75 6.75 -11.89
CA LEU A 124 20.94 5.89 -11.90
C LEU A 124 21.62 5.90 -13.29
N GLN A 125 22.93 5.64 -13.32
CA GLN A 125 23.64 5.52 -14.58
C GLN A 125 23.41 4.18 -15.25
N PRO A 126 23.28 4.09 -16.60
CA PRO A 126 23.14 2.81 -17.30
C PRO A 126 24.29 1.83 -17.01
N GLY A 127 25.51 2.33 -16.81
CA GLY A 127 26.69 1.52 -16.43
C GLY A 127 26.53 0.79 -15.08
N HIS A 128 25.60 1.22 -14.23
CA HIS A 128 25.28 0.54 -12.97
C HIS A 128 24.66 -0.85 -13.20
N ALA A 129 24.11 -1.14 -14.38
CA ALA A 129 23.53 -2.45 -14.70
C ALA A 129 24.48 -3.63 -14.44
N GLY A 130 25.79 -3.41 -14.57
CA GLY A 130 26.81 -4.44 -14.34
C GLY A 130 27.17 -4.68 -12.87
N ARG A 131 26.73 -3.82 -11.95
CA ARG A 131 27.07 -3.89 -10.51
C ARG A 131 26.12 -4.82 -9.76
N TYR A 132 26.53 -5.20 -8.54
CA TYR A 132 25.73 -6.02 -7.62
C TYR A 132 25.01 -5.15 -6.57
N PRO A 133 23.91 -5.63 -5.95
CA PRO A 133 23.15 -4.88 -4.96
C PRO A 133 23.99 -4.35 -3.78
N HIS A 134 24.98 -5.11 -3.32
CA HIS A 134 25.83 -4.71 -2.19
C HIS A 134 26.73 -3.49 -2.47
N GLU A 135 26.91 -3.12 -3.73
CA GLU A 135 27.69 -1.94 -4.15
C GLU A 135 26.87 -0.63 -4.12
N PHE A 136 25.60 -0.70 -3.66
CA PHE A 136 24.67 0.43 -3.64
C PHE A 136 24.27 0.82 -2.23
N SER A 137 24.01 2.13 -2.01
CA SER A 137 23.36 2.62 -0.79
C SER A 137 21.92 2.14 -0.69
N GLY A 138 21.30 2.26 0.50
CA GLY A 138 19.88 1.91 0.71
C GLY A 138 18.93 2.60 -0.26
N GLY A 139 19.08 3.91 -0.43
CA GLY A 139 18.28 4.70 -1.37
C GLY A 139 18.50 4.33 -2.84
N GLN A 140 19.73 3.98 -3.22
CA GLN A 140 20.02 3.50 -4.57
C GLN A 140 19.40 2.12 -4.81
N ARG A 141 19.42 1.21 -3.82
CA ARG A 141 18.72 -0.08 -3.93
C ARG A 141 17.21 0.08 -4.06
N GLN A 142 16.64 1.05 -3.34
CA GLN A 142 15.22 1.39 -3.51
C GLN A 142 14.91 1.88 -4.92
N ARG A 143 15.75 2.72 -5.50
CA ARG A 143 15.63 3.16 -6.90
C ARG A 143 15.73 1.98 -7.88
N VAL A 144 16.56 0.97 -7.59
CA VAL A 144 16.62 -0.28 -8.38
C VAL A 144 15.33 -1.08 -8.25
N ALA A 145 14.76 -1.22 -7.04
CA ALA A 145 13.48 -1.91 -6.84
C ALA A 145 12.33 -1.20 -7.58
N ILE A 146 12.32 0.14 -7.56
CA ILE A 146 11.39 0.96 -8.36
C ILE A 146 11.61 0.71 -9.86
N ALA A 147 12.86 0.74 -10.34
CA ALA A 147 13.17 0.47 -11.74
C ALA A 147 12.68 -0.90 -12.19
N ARG A 148 12.86 -1.95 -11.36
CA ARG A 148 12.36 -3.30 -11.62
C ARG A 148 10.84 -3.34 -11.78
N ALA A 149 10.11 -2.65 -10.90
CA ALA A 149 8.66 -2.60 -10.97
C ALA A 149 8.16 -1.82 -12.22
N LEU A 150 8.87 -0.78 -12.63
CA LEU A 150 8.46 0.10 -13.72
C LEU A 150 8.91 -0.34 -15.12
N VAL A 151 9.86 -1.26 -15.24
CA VAL A 151 10.47 -1.64 -16.53
C VAL A 151 9.47 -2.24 -17.54
N THR A 152 8.37 -2.83 -17.05
CA THR A 152 7.27 -3.35 -17.88
C THR A 152 6.29 -2.26 -18.32
N ARG A 153 6.42 -1.01 -17.82
CA ARG A 153 5.46 0.08 -17.98
C ARG A 153 4.07 -0.34 -17.48
N PRO A 154 3.93 -0.67 -16.20
CA PRO A 154 2.67 -1.13 -15.62
C PRO A 154 1.61 -0.03 -15.62
N GLU A 155 0.35 -0.40 -15.45
CA GLU A 155 -0.77 0.53 -15.27
C GLU A 155 -1.06 0.78 -13.78
N LEU A 156 -0.87 -0.25 -12.94
CA LEU A 156 -1.01 -0.15 -11.49
C LEU A 156 0.27 -0.62 -10.80
N VAL A 157 0.77 0.19 -9.88
CA VAL A 157 1.87 -0.16 -8.97
C VAL A 157 1.37 -0.12 -7.53
N VAL A 158 1.48 -1.24 -6.85
CA VAL A 158 1.24 -1.33 -5.41
C VAL A 158 2.54 -1.03 -4.68
N CYS A 159 2.56 0.04 -3.88
CA CYS A 159 3.70 0.43 -3.05
C CYS A 159 3.44 -0.01 -1.61
N ASP A 160 4.01 -1.15 -1.17
CA ASP A 160 3.86 -1.64 0.19
C ASP A 160 5.02 -1.13 1.06
N GLU A 161 4.76 -0.04 1.80
CA GLU A 161 5.73 0.64 2.67
C GLU A 161 7.08 0.95 1.99
N ALA A 162 7.04 1.34 0.72
CA ALA A 162 8.20 1.46 -0.16
C ALA A 162 9.30 2.45 0.30
N VAL A 163 9.06 3.24 1.34
CA VAL A 163 10.03 4.24 1.86
C VAL A 163 10.29 4.13 3.35
N SER A 164 9.67 3.17 4.04
CA SER A 164 9.72 3.06 5.51
C SER A 164 11.11 2.75 6.08
N ALA A 165 11.98 2.10 5.30
CA ALA A 165 13.32 1.71 5.70
C ALA A 165 14.40 2.76 5.37
N LEU A 166 14.00 3.94 4.85
CA LEU A 166 14.91 4.99 4.39
C LEU A 166 14.98 6.14 5.42
N ASP A 167 16.12 6.82 5.47
CA ASP A 167 16.22 8.09 6.20
C ASP A 167 15.36 9.18 5.53
N ALA A 168 14.97 10.20 6.30
CA ALA A 168 14.02 11.22 5.87
C ALA A 168 14.44 11.96 4.58
N SER A 169 15.73 12.18 4.38
CA SER A 169 16.25 12.88 3.20
C SER A 169 16.10 12.02 1.93
N VAL A 170 16.49 10.75 2.01
CA VAL A 170 16.38 9.79 0.91
C VAL A 170 14.91 9.45 0.65
N GLN A 171 14.10 9.34 1.71
CA GLN A 171 12.65 9.14 1.61
C GLN A 171 12.00 10.25 0.76
N ALA A 172 12.30 11.53 1.05
CA ALA A 172 11.76 12.65 0.28
C ALA A 172 12.16 12.58 -1.21
N GLN A 173 13.41 12.22 -1.51
CA GLN A 173 13.87 12.04 -2.89
C GLN A 173 13.14 10.90 -3.62
N VAL A 174 12.88 9.78 -2.94
CA VAL A 174 12.17 8.65 -3.53
C VAL A 174 10.69 8.98 -3.75
N LEU A 175 10.05 9.70 -2.83
CA LEU A 175 8.66 10.16 -3.00
C LEU A 175 8.51 11.11 -4.19
N ASN A 176 9.44 12.06 -4.34
CA ASN A 176 9.46 12.96 -5.50
C ASN A 176 9.65 12.17 -6.81
N LEU A 177 10.60 11.22 -6.83
CA LEU A 177 10.79 10.33 -7.96
C LEU A 177 9.50 9.58 -8.33
N LEU A 178 8.79 9.01 -7.35
CA LEU A 178 7.53 8.30 -7.61
C LEU A 178 6.46 9.22 -8.22
N LYS A 179 6.37 10.48 -7.78
CA LYS A 179 5.47 11.47 -8.38
C LYS A 179 5.86 11.85 -9.80
N GLU A 180 7.13 12.06 -10.06
CA GLU A 180 7.65 12.37 -11.41
C GLU A 180 7.34 11.22 -12.38
N VAL A 181 7.65 9.99 -12.01
CA VAL A 181 7.36 8.82 -12.86
C VAL A 181 5.85 8.57 -13.01
N GLN A 182 5.04 8.90 -11.99
CA GLN A 182 3.58 8.84 -12.10
C GLN A 182 3.07 9.78 -13.18
N ALA A 183 3.53 11.02 -13.16
CA ALA A 183 3.14 12.03 -14.16
C ALA A 183 3.63 11.66 -15.57
N ASP A 184 4.87 11.18 -15.70
CA ASP A 184 5.48 10.84 -16.98
C ASP A 184 4.85 9.61 -17.66
N PHE A 185 4.47 8.60 -16.87
CA PHE A 185 3.93 7.33 -17.39
C PHE A 185 2.43 7.15 -17.20
N GLY A 186 1.74 8.10 -16.57
CA GLY A 186 0.31 8.01 -16.27
C GLY A 186 -0.03 6.86 -15.31
N LEU A 187 0.85 6.59 -14.34
CA LEU A 187 0.71 5.45 -13.43
C LEU A 187 -0.43 5.66 -12.42
N THR A 188 -1.05 4.56 -12.06
CA THR A 188 -1.95 4.48 -10.91
C THR A 188 -1.19 3.87 -9.74
N TYR A 189 -1.32 4.46 -8.53
CA TYR A 189 -0.70 3.91 -7.33
C TYR A 189 -1.75 3.42 -6.32
N PHE A 190 -1.51 2.25 -5.76
CA PHE A 190 -2.07 1.85 -4.48
C PHE A 190 -0.95 1.94 -3.44
N PHE A 191 -0.95 3.01 -2.65
CA PHE A 191 0.17 3.41 -1.82
C PHE A 191 -0.10 3.12 -0.34
N ILE A 192 0.66 2.19 0.24
CA ILE A 192 0.53 1.75 1.62
C ILE A 192 1.66 2.32 2.46
N SER A 193 1.31 2.98 3.55
CA SER A 193 2.26 3.43 4.55
C SER A 193 1.61 3.47 5.94
N HIS A 194 2.44 3.38 6.97
CA HIS A 194 2.02 3.68 8.35
C HIS A 194 2.26 5.17 8.69
N ASP A 195 2.99 5.91 7.85
CA ASP A 195 3.26 7.34 8.03
C ASP A 195 2.21 8.18 7.29
N LEU A 196 1.36 8.85 8.08
CA LEU A 196 0.31 9.73 7.56
C LEU A 196 0.85 10.92 6.77
N SER A 197 2.03 11.45 7.11
CA SER A 197 2.64 12.57 6.40
C SER A 197 3.01 12.16 4.98
N VAL A 198 3.56 10.95 4.82
CA VAL A 198 3.89 10.35 3.53
C VAL A 198 2.63 10.14 2.70
N VAL A 199 1.58 9.57 3.30
CA VAL A 199 0.31 9.35 2.61
C VAL A 199 -0.34 10.68 2.23
N GLY A 200 -0.34 11.66 3.13
CA GLY A 200 -0.85 13.00 2.83
C GLY A 200 -0.11 13.70 1.69
N TYR A 201 1.19 13.40 1.51
CA TYR A 201 1.97 13.92 0.40
C TYR A 201 1.67 13.23 -0.93
N MET A 202 1.52 11.91 -0.91
CA MET A 202 1.41 11.08 -2.12
C MET A 202 -0.01 10.96 -2.67
N SER A 203 -1.02 10.92 -1.79
CA SER A 203 -2.35 10.41 -2.13
C SER A 203 -3.33 11.50 -2.57
N ASP A 204 -4.23 11.13 -3.46
CA ASP A 204 -5.42 11.89 -3.84
C ASP A 204 -6.61 11.55 -2.93
N ARG A 205 -6.80 10.26 -2.66
CA ARG A 205 -7.77 9.71 -1.72
C ARG A 205 -7.07 8.81 -0.72
N VAL A 206 -7.63 8.70 0.48
CA VAL A 206 -7.05 7.90 1.56
C VAL A 206 -8.12 7.00 2.17
N ALA A 207 -7.77 5.74 2.36
CA ALA A 207 -8.52 4.75 3.11
C ALA A 207 -7.78 4.42 4.42
N VAL A 208 -8.52 4.34 5.52
CA VAL A 208 -8.00 4.00 6.84
C VAL A 208 -8.45 2.61 7.21
N MET A 209 -7.50 1.73 7.53
CA MET A 209 -7.76 0.32 7.83
C MET A 209 -7.50 0.01 9.30
N TYR A 210 -8.43 -0.69 9.94
CA TYR A 210 -8.34 -1.17 11.30
C TYR A 210 -8.82 -2.61 11.41
N LEU A 211 -7.99 -3.52 11.93
CA LEU A 211 -8.31 -4.95 12.11
C LEU A 211 -9.02 -5.57 10.89
N GLY A 212 -8.40 -5.45 9.72
CA GLY A 212 -8.89 -6.07 8.49
C GLY A 212 -10.03 -5.32 7.79
N ARG A 213 -10.55 -4.22 8.32
CA ARG A 213 -11.69 -3.49 7.77
C ARG A 213 -11.35 -2.05 7.45
N ILE A 214 -11.95 -1.49 6.40
CA ILE A 214 -11.92 -0.04 6.15
C ILE A 214 -12.89 0.63 7.12
N VAL A 215 -12.36 1.58 7.89
CA VAL A 215 -13.13 2.34 8.89
C VAL A 215 -13.46 3.74 8.42
N GLU A 216 -12.65 4.31 7.52
CA GLU A 216 -12.91 5.60 6.91
C GLU A 216 -12.24 5.68 5.55
N GLN A 217 -12.87 6.37 4.59
CA GLN A 217 -12.29 6.69 3.29
C GLN A 217 -12.81 8.05 2.83
N ALA A 218 -11.91 8.92 2.39
CA ALA A 218 -12.27 10.23 1.84
C ALA A 218 -11.17 10.73 0.88
N ASP A 219 -11.43 11.86 0.23
CA ASP A 219 -10.36 12.62 -0.39
C ASP A 219 -9.34 13.08 0.68
N ARG A 220 -8.11 13.31 0.25
CA ARG A 220 -7.02 13.68 1.16
C ARG A 220 -7.36 14.88 2.04
N ASN A 221 -7.90 15.95 1.46
CA ASN A 221 -8.13 17.20 2.21
C ASN A 221 -9.21 17.01 3.27
N THR A 222 -10.28 16.29 2.92
CA THR A 222 -11.36 15.93 3.84
C THR A 222 -10.85 15.06 4.98
N LEU A 223 -10.07 14.01 4.67
CA LEU A 223 -9.56 13.10 5.71
C LEU A 223 -8.63 13.81 6.69
N PHE A 224 -7.72 14.65 6.21
CA PHE A 224 -6.76 15.36 7.07
C PHE A 224 -7.36 16.58 7.76
N GLY A 225 -8.38 17.22 7.19
CA GLY A 225 -9.03 18.41 7.74
C GLY A 225 -10.24 18.13 8.63
N SER A 226 -10.99 17.07 8.34
CA SER A 226 -12.29 16.79 8.96
C SER A 226 -12.56 15.29 9.10
N ALA A 227 -11.57 14.51 9.58
CA ALA A 227 -11.73 13.09 9.85
C ALA A 227 -13.01 12.82 10.66
N ALA A 228 -13.75 11.79 10.28
CA ALA A 228 -14.99 11.41 10.94
C ALA A 228 -14.77 10.35 12.01
N HIS A 229 -14.09 9.25 11.67
CA HIS A 229 -13.92 8.10 12.56
C HIS A 229 -12.97 8.43 13.73
N PRO A 230 -13.33 8.08 14.98
CA PRO A 230 -12.48 8.36 16.15
C PRO A 230 -11.07 7.77 16.07
N TYR A 231 -10.90 6.61 15.40
CA TYR A 231 -9.59 6.02 15.13
C TYR A 231 -8.74 6.91 14.20
N THR A 232 -9.32 7.41 13.12
CA THR A 232 -8.63 8.32 12.18
C THR A 232 -8.20 9.60 12.89
N LYS A 233 -9.09 10.19 13.71
CA LYS A 233 -8.75 11.37 14.53
C LYS A 233 -7.57 11.10 15.46
N ALA A 234 -7.55 9.94 16.11
CA ALA A 234 -6.48 9.54 17.00
C ALA A 234 -5.16 9.28 16.26
N LEU A 235 -5.21 8.66 15.07
CA LEU A 235 -4.03 8.49 14.21
C LEU A 235 -3.44 9.85 13.77
N LEU A 236 -4.29 10.78 13.34
CA LEU A 236 -3.87 12.13 12.94
C LEU A 236 -3.27 12.92 14.12
N ALA A 237 -3.86 12.79 15.31
CA ALA A 237 -3.35 13.45 16.53
C ALA A 237 -2.01 12.86 17.00
N ALA A 238 -1.72 11.58 16.69
CA ALA A 238 -0.46 10.92 17.01
C ALA A 238 0.64 11.19 15.97
N ALA A 239 0.29 11.68 14.79
CA ALA A 239 1.24 11.96 13.72
C ALA A 239 2.24 13.06 14.16
N PRO A 240 3.55 12.91 13.81
CA PRO A 240 4.54 13.93 14.10
C PRO A 240 4.19 15.25 13.41
N VAL A 241 4.02 16.32 14.18
CA VAL A 241 3.86 17.67 13.63
C VAL A 241 5.25 18.27 13.48
N HIS A 242 5.64 18.65 12.27
CA HIS A 242 6.94 19.26 11.98
C HIS A 242 7.05 20.71 12.45
N ASP A 243 5.91 21.34 12.84
CA ASP A 243 5.90 22.70 13.37
C ASP A 243 6.17 22.68 14.88
N PRO A 244 7.31 23.22 15.36
CA PRO A 244 7.63 23.28 16.79
C PRO A 244 6.60 24.07 17.63
N ALA A 245 5.92 25.04 17.02
CA ALA A 245 4.90 25.87 17.69
C ALA A 245 3.58 25.11 17.90
N LYS A 246 3.35 24.02 17.17
CA LYS A 246 2.16 23.18 17.25
C LYS A 246 2.42 21.85 17.97
N ARG A 247 3.50 21.74 18.75
CA ARG A 247 3.77 20.57 19.60
C ARG A 247 2.71 20.46 20.72
N HIS A 248 1.49 20.08 20.35
CA HIS A 248 0.52 19.60 21.30
C HIS A 248 0.94 18.22 21.82
N ILE A 249 0.61 17.96 23.10
CA ILE A 249 0.83 16.69 23.78
C ILE A 249 0.45 15.56 22.82
N ARG A 250 1.41 14.69 22.47
CA ARG A 250 1.16 13.51 21.63
C ARG A 250 0.00 12.73 22.24
N ALA A 251 -1.13 12.74 21.58
CA ALA A 251 -2.24 11.90 21.96
C ALA A 251 -1.85 10.46 21.59
N PHE A 252 -1.47 9.68 22.60
CA PHE A 252 -1.31 8.24 22.40
C PHE A 252 -2.69 7.63 22.15
N LEU A 253 -2.78 6.76 21.16
CA LEU A 253 -3.93 5.87 21.02
C LEU A 253 -4.03 5.02 22.29
N PRO A 254 -5.10 5.12 23.10
CA PRO A 254 -5.20 4.38 24.34
C PRO A 254 -5.29 2.87 24.05
N GLY A 255 -4.64 2.06 24.88
CA GLY A 255 -4.68 0.60 24.83
C GLY A 255 -3.87 -0.03 23.69
N GLU A 256 -3.67 -1.34 23.79
CA GLU A 256 -3.02 -2.15 22.76
C GLU A 256 -3.99 -2.50 21.63
N LEU A 257 -3.41 -2.80 20.44
CA LEU A 257 -4.19 -3.32 19.31
C LEU A 257 -4.79 -4.69 19.73
N PRO A 258 -6.12 -4.87 19.63
CA PRO A 258 -6.72 -6.17 19.93
C PRO A 258 -6.18 -7.27 19.04
N SER A 259 -6.14 -8.48 19.55
CA SER A 259 -5.65 -9.63 18.79
C SER A 259 -6.53 -9.90 17.57
N PRO A 260 -5.94 -10.06 16.38
CA PRO A 260 -6.68 -10.46 15.18
C PRO A 260 -7.26 -11.89 15.25
N PHE A 261 -6.81 -12.71 16.21
CA PHE A 261 -7.36 -14.04 16.49
C PHE A 261 -8.69 -14.00 17.27
N SER A 262 -8.95 -12.89 17.98
CA SER A 262 -10.17 -12.70 18.77
C SER A 262 -10.58 -11.23 18.69
N PRO A 263 -11.06 -10.78 17.51
CA PRO A 263 -11.48 -9.40 17.36
C PRO A 263 -12.65 -9.08 18.29
N PRO A 264 -12.73 -7.86 18.83
CA PRO A 264 -13.85 -7.42 19.65
C PRO A 264 -15.19 -7.58 18.92
N ALA A 265 -16.23 -7.98 19.64
CA ALA A 265 -17.60 -7.98 19.12
C ALA A 265 -18.05 -6.57 18.76
N GLY A 266 -19.00 -6.43 17.86
CA GLY A 266 -19.52 -5.14 17.43
C GLY A 266 -18.48 -4.32 16.66
N CYS A 267 -18.35 -3.02 17.00
CA CYS A 267 -17.33 -2.15 16.45
C CYS A 267 -15.93 -2.56 16.94
N ALA A 268 -15.06 -2.99 16.06
CA ALA A 268 -13.72 -3.47 16.42
C ALA A 268 -12.87 -2.42 17.19
N PHE A 269 -13.16 -1.12 17.02
CA PHE A 269 -12.45 -0.05 17.69
C PHE A 269 -13.05 0.32 19.06
N HIS A 270 -14.24 -0.20 19.45
CA HIS A 270 -14.93 0.21 20.68
C HIS A 270 -14.08 0.16 21.96
N PRO A 271 -13.16 -0.82 22.16
CA PRO A 271 -12.37 -0.87 23.41
C PRO A 271 -11.39 0.30 23.57
N ARG A 272 -11.04 0.96 22.46
CA ARG A 272 -10.08 2.07 22.41
C ARG A 272 -10.76 3.40 22.06
N CYS A 273 -12.08 3.39 21.83
CA CYS A 273 -12.83 4.54 21.36
C CYS A 273 -13.27 5.42 22.55
N PRO A 274 -12.86 6.71 22.61
CA PRO A 274 -13.30 7.62 23.68
C PRO A 274 -14.78 7.99 23.57
N GLN A 275 -15.43 7.69 22.43
CA GLN A 275 -16.83 7.97 22.14
C GLN A 275 -17.65 6.68 22.01
N ALA A 276 -17.19 5.57 22.63
CA ALA A 276 -17.89 4.29 22.56
C ALA A 276 -19.28 4.37 23.24
N MET A 277 -20.29 3.91 22.51
CA MET A 277 -21.68 3.78 22.99
C MET A 277 -22.01 2.30 23.29
N PRO A 278 -23.06 2.00 24.06
CA PRO A 278 -23.49 0.61 24.30
C PRO A 278 -23.65 -0.21 23.01
N ARG A 279 -24.29 0.36 21.97
CA ARG A 279 -24.46 -0.25 20.65
C ARG A 279 -23.14 -0.66 20.00
N CYS A 280 -22.06 0.08 20.23
CA CYS A 280 -20.75 -0.26 19.66
C CYS A 280 -20.18 -1.59 20.16
N ARG A 281 -20.66 -2.12 21.30
CA ARG A 281 -20.24 -3.42 21.85
C ARG A 281 -21.00 -4.59 21.25
N GLU A 282 -22.19 -4.34 20.74
CA GLU A 282 -23.14 -5.35 20.30
C GLU A 282 -23.20 -5.47 18.78
N GLU A 283 -23.16 -4.33 18.08
CA GLU A 283 -23.35 -4.27 16.64
C GLU A 283 -22.10 -3.73 15.93
N ALA A 284 -21.70 -4.37 14.83
CA ALA A 284 -20.67 -3.86 13.94
C ALA A 284 -21.28 -2.78 13.03
N PRO A 285 -20.72 -1.54 13.00
CA PRO A 285 -21.21 -0.52 12.10
C PRO A 285 -20.93 -0.89 10.64
N GLU A 286 -21.84 -0.50 9.74
CA GLU A 286 -21.61 -0.59 8.30
C GLU A 286 -20.77 0.58 7.81
N LEU A 287 -20.05 0.37 6.69
CA LEU A 287 -19.39 1.46 5.98
C LEU A 287 -20.45 2.23 5.19
N ARG A 288 -20.69 3.48 5.54
CA ARG A 288 -21.72 4.33 4.93
C ARG A 288 -21.13 5.64 4.44
N GLU A 289 -21.73 6.20 3.41
CA GLU A 289 -21.43 7.55 2.95
C GLU A 289 -22.05 8.56 3.91
N ILE A 290 -21.21 9.40 4.50
CA ILE A 290 -21.63 10.44 5.47
C ILE A 290 -21.60 11.85 4.86
N ALA A 291 -20.90 11.99 3.76
CA ALA A 291 -20.86 13.17 2.88
C ALA A 291 -20.37 12.70 1.49
N PRO A 292 -20.52 13.51 0.42
CA PRO A 292 -20.05 13.15 -0.91
C PRO A 292 -18.59 12.66 -0.90
N ASP A 293 -18.35 11.44 -1.43
CA ASP A 293 -17.05 10.76 -1.45
C ASP A 293 -16.38 10.54 -0.06
N HIS A 294 -17.14 10.68 1.03
CA HIS A 294 -16.66 10.45 2.41
C HIS A 294 -17.42 9.31 3.07
N LEU A 295 -16.75 8.19 3.24
CA LEU A 295 -17.28 6.96 3.84
C LEU A 295 -16.74 6.79 5.26
N ALA A 296 -17.60 6.44 6.22
CA ALA A 296 -17.19 6.10 7.58
C ALA A 296 -17.95 4.88 8.11
N ARG A 297 -17.24 4.04 8.86
CA ARG A 297 -17.76 2.85 9.54
C ARG A 297 -17.89 3.15 11.03
N CYS A 298 -18.90 3.96 11.40
CA CYS A 298 -19.05 4.42 12.78
C CYS A 298 -20.51 4.72 13.13
N HIS A 299 -20.97 4.25 14.30
CA HIS A 299 -22.34 4.50 14.79
C HIS A 299 -22.62 5.98 15.15
N LEU A 300 -21.61 6.86 15.17
CA LEU A 300 -21.83 8.30 15.33
C LEU A 300 -22.53 8.93 14.13
N TYR A 301 -22.58 8.21 13.00
CA TYR A 301 -23.15 8.69 11.74
C TYR A 301 -24.33 7.84 11.23
N GLY A 302 -24.94 7.04 12.09
CA GLY A 302 -26.15 6.28 11.72
C GLY A 302 -26.32 4.94 12.38
#